data_4202e83fd5fefa7a3b2dfca220953184
#
_entry.id   4202e83fd5fefa7a3b2dfca220953184
#
_cell.length_a   1.000
_cell.length_b   1.000
_cell.length_c   1.000
_cell.angle_alpha   90.00
_cell.angle_beta   90.00
_cell.angle_gamma   90.00
#
_symmetry.space_group_name_H-M   'P 1'
#
loop_
_entity.id
_entity.type
_entity.pdbx_description
1 polymer ?
#
loop_
_entity_poly.entity_id
_entity_poly.type
_entity_poly.pdbx_seq_one_letter_code
_entity_poly.pdbx_strand_id
1 'polypeptide(L)'
;MSALRFDAVTIRLGGRDILSAASFVIEDGEFIGMLGANGAGKTTLMRAALGLTPVASGAIRVLDRPATRGNAAVGYMPQNRGRAQGQRLTGYDVVASAAIGARFGLVRLDKAMRREIDWALDHVDARALARRSIGELSGGERQRLLLSQALLGRPRLLLLDEPLISLDPAYQKGVVDIARRLRDELNIAILFSAHELNPLVNAIDRVLYLGGGAAVIGPVDEVVTGPVLSRLYGAEIEVVRVKERFFVMAGDVDVEREAHRHEHGHGHGHGHAQDG
;
A
#
# COMPACT_ATOMS: atom_id res chain seq x y z
N MET A 1 -19.93 11.74 0.16
CA MET A 1 -19.29 11.79 1.49
C MET A 1 -17.81 11.49 1.29
N SER A 2 -16.92 12.16 2.03
CA SER A 2 -15.49 11.94 1.81
C SER A 2 -14.99 10.78 2.69
N ALA A 3 -14.31 9.82 2.05
CA ALA A 3 -13.62 8.73 2.76
C ALA A 3 -12.35 9.23 3.45
N LEU A 4 -11.59 10.11 2.76
CA LEU A 4 -10.37 10.71 3.28
C LEU A 4 -10.20 12.13 2.76
N ARG A 5 -9.94 13.09 3.67
CA ARG A 5 -9.69 14.50 3.34
C ARG A 5 -8.44 15.00 4.05
N PHE A 6 -7.60 15.66 3.30
CA PHE A 6 -6.46 16.44 3.76
C PHE A 6 -6.73 17.91 3.48
N ASP A 7 -6.64 18.76 4.50
CA ASP A 7 -6.85 20.19 4.41
C ASP A 7 -5.56 20.91 4.85
N ALA A 8 -4.79 21.43 3.88
CA ALA A 8 -3.50 22.11 4.06
C ALA A 8 -2.53 21.39 5.02
N VAL A 9 -2.43 20.06 4.89
CA VAL A 9 -1.70 19.22 5.83
C VAL A 9 -0.19 19.29 5.58
N THR A 10 0.56 19.61 6.64
CA THR A 10 2.02 19.49 6.67
C THR A 10 2.41 18.39 7.64
N ILE A 11 3.25 17.45 7.17
CA ILE A 11 3.80 16.37 7.98
C ILE A 11 5.31 16.54 8.06
N ARG A 12 5.85 16.61 9.30
CA ARG A 12 7.28 16.78 9.55
C ARG A 12 7.84 15.60 10.34
N LEU A 13 8.94 15.02 9.87
CA LEU A 13 9.66 13.95 10.54
C LEU A 13 11.16 14.25 10.55
N GLY A 14 11.79 14.13 11.70
CA GLY A 14 13.23 14.37 11.85
C GLY A 14 13.67 15.76 11.36
N GLY A 15 12.84 16.79 11.55
CA GLY A 15 13.14 18.15 11.11
C GLY A 15 12.92 18.43 9.61
N ARG A 16 12.49 17.44 8.84
CA ARG A 16 12.22 17.59 7.38
C ARG A 16 10.72 17.53 7.11
N ASP A 17 10.26 18.38 6.22
CA ASP A 17 8.88 18.32 5.72
C ASP A 17 8.77 17.18 4.72
N ILE A 18 7.98 16.17 5.09
CA ILE A 18 7.66 15.01 4.24
C ILE A 18 6.50 15.35 3.30
N LEU A 19 5.57 16.16 3.79
CA LEU A 19 4.42 16.66 3.03
C LEU A 19 4.18 18.10 3.46
N SER A 20 4.00 19.02 2.51
CA SER A 20 3.86 20.45 2.75
C SER A 20 2.51 20.96 2.23
N ALA A 21 1.67 21.44 3.13
CA ALA A 21 0.36 22.06 2.84
C ALA A 21 -0.52 21.28 1.84
N ALA A 22 -0.47 19.96 1.89
CA ALA A 22 -1.22 19.10 0.97
C ALA A 22 -2.72 19.18 1.22
N SER A 23 -3.48 19.35 0.13
CA SER A 23 -4.95 19.39 0.15
C SER A 23 -5.50 18.48 -0.94
N PHE A 24 -6.30 17.51 -0.56
CA PHE A 24 -6.98 16.61 -1.49
C PHE A 24 -8.14 15.88 -0.81
N VAL A 25 -9.01 15.30 -1.61
CA VAL A 25 -10.16 14.51 -1.15
C VAL A 25 -10.23 13.20 -1.92
N ILE A 26 -10.50 12.12 -1.20
CA ILE A 26 -10.89 10.81 -1.72
C ILE A 26 -12.35 10.59 -1.33
N GLU A 27 -13.20 10.32 -2.29
CA GLU A 27 -14.62 10.10 -2.06
C GLU A 27 -14.93 8.65 -1.65
N ASP A 28 -16.13 8.42 -1.11
CA ASP A 28 -16.60 7.07 -0.81
C ASP A 28 -16.61 6.22 -2.09
N GLY A 29 -16.12 5.00 -2.01
CA GLY A 29 -16.10 4.06 -3.14
C GLY A 29 -15.08 4.37 -4.24
N GLU A 30 -14.19 5.37 -4.07
CA GLU A 30 -13.11 5.62 -5.02
C GLU A 30 -11.92 4.68 -4.83
N PHE A 31 -11.32 4.26 -5.94
CA PHE A 31 -10.06 3.54 -5.95
C PHE A 31 -8.93 4.46 -6.42
N ILE A 32 -8.09 4.88 -5.50
CA ILE A 32 -6.97 5.80 -5.76
C ILE A 32 -5.65 5.04 -5.74
N GLY A 33 -4.88 5.15 -6.83
CA GLY A 33 -3.48 4.71 -6.87
C GLY A 33 -2.57 5.80 -6.31
N MET A 34 -1.82 5.52 -5.23
CA MET A 34 -0.85 6.44 -4.67
C MET A 34 0.55 6.11 -5.14
N LEU A 35 1.14 7.01 -5.90
CA LEU A 35 2.45 6.87 -6.53
C LEU A 35 3.47 7.87 -5.97
N GLY A 36 4.72 7.63 -6.26
CA GLY A 36 5.86 8.47 -5.87
C GLY A 36 7.09 7.63 -5.57
N ALA A 37 8.27 8.24 -5.67
CA ALA A 37 9.55 7.60 -5.41
C ALA A 37 9.64 6.99 -3.99
N ASN A 38 10.66 6.17 -3.78
CA ASN A 38 11.00 5.69 -2.43
C ASN A 38 11.32 6.88 -1.52
N GLY A 39 10.71 6.91 -0.34
CA GLY A 39 10.86 8.04 0.58
C GLY A 39 9.97 9.25 0.30
N ALA A 40 9.13 9.26 -0.74
CA ALA A 40 8.19 10.35 -1.04
C ALA A 40 7.10 10.58 0.03
N GLY A 41 7.02 9.71 1.04
CA GLY A 41 6.09 9.89 2.15
C GLY A 41 4.81 9.05 2.07
N LYS A 42 4.69 8.08 1.14
CA LYS A 42 3.48 7.25 0.97
C LYS A 42 3.03 6.60 2.28
N THR A 43 3.88 5.82 2.93
CA THR A 43 3.60 5.19 4.23
C THR A 43 3.32 6.24 5.32
N THR A 44 4.04 7.36 5.32
CA THR A 44 3.86 8.45 6.30
C THR A 44 2.48 9.08 6.17
N LEU A 45 2.01 9.34 4.95
CA LEU A 45 0.67 9.84 4.66
C LEU A 45 -0.40 8.87 5.18
N MET A 46 -0.28 7.56 4.87
CA MET A 46 -1.21 6.55 5.38
C MET A 46 -1.21 6.49 6.91
N ARG A 47 -0.03 6.54 7.55
CA ARG A 47 0.09 6.57 9.01
C ARG A 47 -0.53 7.82 9.63
N ALA A 48 -0.44 8.97 8.96
CA ALA A 48 -1.12 10.19 9.40
C ALA A 48 -2.65 10.05 9.29
N ALA A 49 -3.16 9.47 8.20
CA ALA A 49 -4.59 9.14 8.06
C ALA A 49 -5.08 8.17 9.16
N LEU A 50 -4.23 7.25 9.63
CA LEU A 50 -4.52 6.35 10.76
C LEU A 50 -4.37 7.03 12.14
N GLY A 51 -4.01 8.31 12.20
CA GLY A 51 -3.72 9.00 13.47
C GLY A 51 -2.45 8.49 14.18
N LEU A 52 -1.56 7.79 13.46
CA LEU A 52 -0.32 7.23 13.99
C LEU A 52 0.87 8.19 13.87
N THR A 53 0.78 9.15 12.95
CA THR A 53 1.80 10.20 12.75
C THR A 53 1.14 11.56 12.97
N PRO A 54 1.66 12.41 13.87
CA PRO A 54 1.12 13.73 14.07
C PRO A 54 1.35 14.62 12.86
N VAL A 55 0.42 15.56 12.62
CA VAL A 55 0.57 16.61 11.61
C VAL A 55 1.17 17.86 12.26
N ALA A 56 2.05 18.57 11.54
CA ALA A 56 2.64 19.83 11.99
C ALA A 56 1.64 20.99 11.82
N SER A 57 0.82 20.95 10.77
CA SER A 57 -0.29 21.89 10.53
C SER A 57 -1.35 21.27 9.64
N GLY A 58 -2.51 21.91 9.52
CA GLY A 58 -3.65 21.44 8.76
C GLY A 58 -4.50 20.42 9.52
N ALA A 59 -5.42 19.76 8.81
CA ALA A 59 -6.34 18.78 9.39
C ALA A 59 -6.55 17.58 8.47
N ILE A 60 -6.65 16.39 9.06
CA ILE A 60 -7.00 15.15 8.35
C ILE A 60 -8.36 14.67 8.87
N ARG A 61 -9.26 14.38 7.95
CA ARG A 61 -10.56 13.78 8.25
C ARG A 61 -10.67 12.42 7.55
N VAL A 62 -11.17 11.45 8.29
CA VAL A 62 -11.44 10.09 7.82
C VAL A 62 -12.91 9.80 8.07
N LEU A 63 -13.67 9.55 6.99
CA LEU A 63 -15.12 9.36 7.04
C LEU A 63 -15.82 10.54 7.76
N ASP A 64 -15.43 11.76 7.35
CA ASP A 64 -15.88 13.04 7.88
C ASP A 64 -15.59 13.31 9.38
N ARG A 65 -14.76 12.48 10.05
CA ARG A 65 -14.31 12.63 11.44
C ARG A 65 -12.80 12.89 11.49
N PRO A 66 -12.29 13.58 12.51
CA PRO A 66 -10.85 13.71 12.70
C PRO A 66 -10.14 12.35 12.67
N ALA A 67 -8.96 12.31 12.04
CA ALA A 67 -8.14 11.10 12.03
C ALA A 67 -7.74 10.70 13.45
N THR A 68 -8.08 9.48 13.87
CA THR A 68 -7.81 8.96 15.21
C THR A 68 -7.33 7.51 15.14
N ARG A 69 -6.50 7.12 16.11
CA ARG A 69 -6.06 5.73 16.23
C ARG A 69 -7.22 4.78 16.49
N GLY A 70 -7.14 3.58 15.91
CA GLY A 70 -8.10 2.52 16.19
C GLY A 70 -9.48 2.75 15.58
N ASN A 71 -9.58 3.55 14.52
CA ASN A 71 -10.83 3.69 13.78
C ASN A 71 -11.18 2.37 13.08
N ALA A 72 -12.17 1.65 13.62
CA ALA A 72 -12.60 0.35 13.12
C ALA A 72 -13.17 0.38 11.68
N ALA A 73 -13.53 1.57 11.17
CA ALA A 73 -14.01 1.74 9.81
C ALA A 73 -12.86 1.88 8.78
N VAL A 74 -11.59 1.79 9.22
CA VAL A 74 -10.40 1.83 8.38
C VAL A 74 -9.67 0.51 8.47
N GLY A 75 -9.54 -0.19 7.35
CA GLY A 75 -8.65 -1.33 7.19
C GLY A 75 -7.27 -0.86 6.75
N TYR A 76 -6.23 -1.44 7.33
CA TYR A 76 -4.85 -1.12 6.95
C TYR A 76 -4.06 -2.39 6.71
N MET A 77 -3.45 -2.45 5.54
CA MET A 77 -2.48 -3.47 5.18
C MET A 77 -1.10 -2.82 5.12
N PRO A 78 -0.24 -3.04 6.12
CA PRO A 78 1.10 -2.46 6.15
C PRO A 78 2.03 -3.13 5.12
N GLN A 79 3.04 -2.39 4.70
CA GLN A 79 4.13 -2.94 3.91
C GLN A 79 4.77 -4.12 4.66
N ASN A 80 4.63 -5.33 4.11
CA ASN A 80 5.16 -6.54 4.73
C ASN A 80 6.57 -6.85 4.21
N ARG A 81 7.59 -6.58 5.01
CA ARG A 81 8.98 -6.95 4.75
C ARG A 81 9.40 -8.24 5.47
N GLY A 82 8.50 -8.88 6.21
CA GLY A 82 8.80 -10.03 7.04
C GLY A 82 8.82 -11.35 6.25
N ARG A 83 9.93 -12.10 6.36
CA ARG A 83 9.96 -13.50 5.95
C ARG A 83 9.25 -14.34 7.03
N ALA A 84 8.09 -14.89 6.71
CA ALA A 84 7.38 -15.84 7.59
C ALA A 84 8.02 -17.25 7.57
N GLN A 85 9.35 -17.32 7.39
CA GLN A 85 10.06 -18.61 7.36
C GLN A 85 10.09 -19.22 8.76
N GLY A 86 9.69 -20.49 8.87
CA GLY A 86 9.74 -21.26 10.11
C GLY A 86 8.52 -21.11 11.03
N GLN A 87 7.52 -20.31 10.69
CA GLN A 87 6.29 -20.21 11.49
C GLN A 87 5.33 -21.36 11.16
N ARG A 88 4.89 -22.09 12.20
CA ARG A 88 3.89 -23.17 12.11
C ARG A 88 2.44 -22.65 12.06
N LEU A 89 2.26 -21.34 11.90
CA LEU A 89 0.93 -20.71 11.84
C LEU A 89 0.23 -21.06 10.52
N THR A 90 -1.06 -21.37 10.62
CA THR A 90 -1.92 -21.52 9.44
C THR A 90 -2.37 -20.16 8.92
N GLY A 91 -2.84 -20.11 7.66
CA GLY A 91 -3.46 -18.90 7.13
C GLY A 91 -4.62 -18.41 7.99
N TYR A 92 -5.40 -19.33 8.57
CA TYR A 92 -6.49 -18.98 9.50
C TYR A 92 -5.96 -18.29 10.76
N ASP A 93 -4.87 -18.81 11.37
CA ASP A 93 -4.28 -18.24 12.58
C ASP A 93 -3.79 -16.80 12.33
N VAL A 94 -3.23 -16.56 11.15
CA VAL A 94 -2.79 -15.21 10.73
C VAL A 94 -3.96 -14.25 10.68
N VAL A 95 -5.07 -14.61 10.04
CA VAL A 95 -6.26 -13.74 9.97
C VAL A 95 -6.90 -13.59 11.35
N ALA A 96 -7.02 -14.69 12.09
CA ALA A 96 -7.59 -14.68 13.45
C ALA A 96 -6.79 -13.81 14.43
N SER A 97 -5.46 -13.74 14.29
CA SER A 97 -4.62 -12.88 15.13
C SER A 97 -5.02 -11.41 15.07
N ALA A 98 -5.41 -10.91 13.90
CA ALA A 98 -5.90 -9.54 13.76
C ALA A 98 -7.28 -9.33 14.38
N ALA A 99 -8.18 -10.32 14.28
CA ALA A 99 -9.49 -10.28 14.93
C ALA A 99 -9.40 -10.25 16.46
N ILE A 100 -8.35 -10.87 17.03
CA ILE A 100 -8.11 -10.94 18.48
C ILE A 100 -7.30 -9.75 18.97
N GLY A 101 -6.42 -9.18 18.13
CA GLY A 101 -5.40 -8.19 18.51
C GLY A 101 -5.93 -6.91 19.18
N ALA A 102 -7.21 -6.61 19.03
CA ALA A 102 -7.87 -5.49 19.72
C ALA A 102 -8.35 -5.83 21.14
N ARG A 103 -8.25 -7.10 21.58
CA ARG A 103 -8.78 -7.57 22.86
C ARG A 103 -7.66 -8.04 23.78
N PHE A 104 -7.69 -7.63 25.03
CA PHE A 104 -6.73 -8.04 26.06
C PHE A 104 -7.10 -9.42 26.65
N GLY A 105 -6.11 -10.30 26.87
CA GLY A 105 -6.27 -11.58 27.57
C GLY A 105 -6.40 -12.80 26.63
N LEU A 106 -6.72 -13.97 27.21
CA LEU A 106 -6.97 -15.22 26.48
C LEU A 106 -8.35 -15.14 25.80
N VAL A 107 -8.38 -14.56 24.59
CA VAL A 107 -9.62 -14.42 23.82
C VAL A 107 -9.90 -15.71 23.05
N ARG A 108 -11.03 -16.34 23.33
CA ARG A 108 -11.57 -17.44 22.49
C ARG A 108 -12.32 -16.86 21.31
N LEU A 109 -12.08 -17.38 20.12
CA LEU A 109 -12.86 -17.06 18.92
C LEU A 109 -14.30 -17.52 19.12
N ASP A 110 -15.22 -16.58 19.27
CA ASP A 110 -16.65 -16.84 19.30
C ASP A 110 -17.21 -17.10 17.88
N LYS A 111 -18.50 -17.45 17.79
CA LYS A 111 -19.14 -17.74 16.50
C LYS A 111 -19.23 -16.52 15.59
N ALA A 112 -19.30 -15.30 16.14
CA ALA A 112 -19.37 -14.07 15.35
C ALA A 112 -18.02 -13.76 14.71
N MET A 113 -16.93 -13.86 15.50
CA MET A 113 -15.56 -13.68 15.00
C MET A 113 -15.21 -14.71 13.92
N ARG A 114 -15.60 -15.97 14.09
CA ARG A 114 -15.36 -17.01 13.06
C ARG A 114 -16.08 -16.68 11.76
N ARG A 115 -17.33 -16.25 11.81
CA ARG A 115 -18.08 -15.81 10.62
C ARG A 115 -17.45 -14.61 9.94
N GLU A 116 -16.92 -13.67 10.72
CA GLU A 116 -16.23 -12.48 10.18
C GLU A 116 -14.91 -12.86 9.49
N ILE A 117 -14.12 -13.77 10.08
CA ILE A 117 -12.91 -14.31 9.46
C ILE A 117 -13.26 -15.05 8.16
N ASP A 118 -14.28 -15.91 8.21
CA ASP A 118 -14.73 -16.66 7.04
C ASP A 118 -15.20 -15.73 5.92
N TRP A 119 -15.98 -14.70 6.26
CA TRP A 119 -16.42 -13.66 5.33
C TRP A 119 -15.23 -12.93 4.68
N ALA A 120 -14.22 -12.52 5.45
CA ALA A 120 -13.05 -11.83 4.95
C ALA A 120 -12.22 -12.73 4.02
N LEU A 121 -12.04 -14.01 4.37
CA LEU A 121 -11.32 -14.98 3.54
C LEU A 121 -12.04 -15.24 2.20
N ASP A 122 -13.37 -15.30 2.21
CA ASP A 122 -14.15 -15.52 1.00
C ASP A 122 -14.03 -14.36 0.01
N HIS A 123 -14.06 -13.11 0.50
CA HIS A 123 -13.98 -11.91 -0.36
C HIS A 123 -12.61 -11.72 -1.05
N VAL A 124 -11.57 -12.38 -0.57
CA VAL A 124 -10.24 -12.32 -1.19
C VAL A 124 -9.80 -13.66 -1.79
N ASP A 125 -10.72 -14.60 -2.00
CA ASP A 125 -10.46 -15.95 -2.53
C ASP A 125 -9.36 -16.70 -1.73
N ALA A 126 -9.33 -16.54 -0.40
CA ALA A 126 -8.31 -17.11 0.46
C ALA A 126 -8.81 -18.27 1.35
N ARG A 127 -10.06 -18.72 1.20
CA ARG A 127 -10.63 -19.80 2.02
C ARG A 127 -9.80 -21.09 1.96
N ALA A 128 -9.33 -21.47 0.79
CA ALA A 128 -8.49 -22.66 0.61
C ALA A 128 -7.11 -22.50 1.27
N LEU A 129 -6.63 -21.28 1.45
CA LEU A 129 -5.34 -20.97 2.05
C LEU A 129 -5.38 -21.03 3.58
N ALA A 130 -6.58 -20.94 4.16
CA ALA A 130 -6.78 -20.86 5.62
C ALA A 130 -6.16 -22.05 6.37
N ARG A 131 -6.15 -23.25 5.78
CA ARG A 131 -5.62 -24.47 6.42
C ARG A 131 -4.16 -24.75 6.13
N ARG A 132 -3.53 -24.02 5.19
CA ARG A 132 -2.14 -24.21 4.81
C ARG A 132 -1.21 -23.44 5.76
N SER A 133 0.00 -23.97 5.96
CA SER A 133 1.05 -23.24 6.68
C SER A 133 1.46 -21.98 5.90
N ILE A 134 1.60 -20.86 6.61
CA ILE A 134 2.01 -19.59 5.98
C ILE A 134 3.40 -19.69 5.33
N GLY A 135 4.25 -20.58 5.82
CA GLY A 135 5.56 -20.84 5.24
C GLY A 135 5.53 -21.48 3.85
N GLU A 136 4.43 -22.18 3.52
CA GLU A 136 4.22 -22.87 2.24
C GLU A 136 3.52 -22.02 1.19
N LEU A 137 3.04 -20.84 1.58
CA LEU A 137 2.28 -19.96 0.69
C LEU A 137 3.22 -19.13 -0.19
N SER A 138 2.81 -18.93 -1.44
CA SER A 138 3.44 -17.97 -2.35
C SER A 138 3.28 -16.54 -1.84
N GLY A 139 4.05 -15.60 -2.39
CA GLY A 139 3.90 -14.17 -2.07
C GLY A 139 2.48 -13.66 -2.28
N GLY A 140 1.86 -13.97 -3.42
CA GLY A 140 0.50 -13.54 -3.72
C GLY A 140 -0.56 -14.18 -2.81
N GLU A 141 -0.40 -15.46 -2.44
CA GLU A 141 -1.28 -16.11 -1.46
C GLU A 141 -1.20 -15.45 -0.08
N ARG A 142 0.00 -15.06 0.37
CA ARG A 142 0.19 -14.31 1.62
C ARG A 142 -0.46 -12.93 1.55
N GLN A 143 -0.34 -12.22 0.42
CA GLN A 143 -0.99 -10.92 0.24
C GLN A 143 -2.52 -11.02 0.36
N ARG A 144 -3.14 -12.08 -0.16
CA ARG A 144 -4.59 -12.32 0.04
C ARG A 144 -4.95 -12.48 1.52
N LEU A 145 -4.15 -13.20 2.31
CA LEU A 145 -4.37 -13.32 3.76
C LEU A 145 -4.20 -11.99 4.48
N LEU A 146 -3.22 -11.16 4.11
CA LEU A 146 -3.04 -9.83 4.68
C LEU A 146 -4.18 -8.90 4.30
N LEU A 147 -4.69 -9.02 3.07
CA LEU A 147 -5.86 -8.27 2.63
C LEU A 147 -7.11 -8.69 3.39
N SER A 148 -7.29 -10.01 3.66
CA SER A 148 -8.39 -10.47 4.52
C SER A 148 -8.31 -9.94 5.95
N GLN A 149 -7.10 -9.80 6.52
CA GLN A 149 -6.92 -9.13 7.81
C GLN A 149 -7.41 -7.66 7.78
N ALA A 150 -7.07 -6.94 6.70
CA ALA A 150 -7.48 -5.55 6.54
C ALA A 150 -9.00 -5.38 6.32
N LEU A 151 -9.70 -6.44 5.90
CA LEU A 151 -11.16 -6.44 5.72
C LEU A 151 -11.94 -6.71 7.02
N LEU A 152 -11.28 -7.22 8.07
CA LEU A 152 -11.97 -7.48 9.34
C LEU A 152 -12.57 -6.18 9.91
N GLY A 153 -13.79 -6.28 10.42
CA GLY A 153 -14.56 -5.13 10.89
C GLY A 153 -15.29 -4.38 9.78
N ARG A 154 -15.28 -4.87 8.54
CA ARG A 154 -15.99 -4.30 7.38
C ARG A 154 -15.69 -2.82 7.17
N PRO A 155 -14.44 -2.47 6.90
CA PRO A 155 -14.03 -1.08 6.75
C PRO A 155 -14.73 -0.40 5.57
N ARG A 156 -14.86 0.92 5.66
CA ARG A 156 -15.30 1.79 4.55
C ARG A 156 -14.14 2.42 3.79
N LEU A 157 -12.94 2.39 4.38
CA LEU A 157 -11.69 2.85 3.76
C LEU A 157 -10.63 1.77 3.95
N LEU A 158 -9.98 1.35 2.85
CA LEU A 158 -8.81 0.49 2.85
C LEU A 158 -7.57 1.29 2.49
N LEU A 159 -6.54 1.19 3.33
CA LEU A 159 -5.21 1.72 3.09
C LEU A 159 -4.28 0.54 2.84
N LEU A 160 -3.78 0.39 1.60
CA LEU A 160 -2.94 -0.74 1.19
C LEU A 160 -1.54 -0.23 0.87
N ASP A 161 -0.58 -0.54 1.75
CA ASP A 161 0.78 -0.02 1.65
C ASP A 161 1.70 -1.00 0.92
N GLU A 162 1.99 -0.70 -0.35
CA GLU A 162 2.84 -1.47 -1.26
C GLU A 162 2.47 -2.98 -1.36
N PRO A 163 1.20 -3.32 -1.60
CA PRO A 163 0.77 -4.72 -1.61
C PRO A 163 1.29 -5.54 -2.81
N LEU A 164 1.90 -4.90 -3.81
CA LEU A 164 2.45 -5.56 -5.00
C LEU A 164 3.95 -5.86 -4.89
N ILE A 165 4.60 -5.43 -3.80
CA ILE A 165 6.05 -5.57 -3.68
C ILE A 165 6.49 -7.02 -3.76
N SER A 166 7.53 -7.30 -4.54
CA SER A 166 8.11 -8.65 -4.73
C SER A 166 7.13 -9.70 -5.28
N LEU A 167 6.08 -9.28 -5.97
CA LEU A 167 5.16 -10.17 -6.67
C LEU A 167 5.45 -10.19 -8.17
N ASP A 168 5.34 -11.38 -8.76
CA ASP A 168 5.35 -11.53 -10.22
C ASP A 168 4.11 -10.87 -10.86
N PRO A 169 4.20 -10.40 -12.12
CA PRO A 169 3.12 -9.66 -12.79
C PRO A 169 1.74 -10.35 -12.75
N ALA A 170 1.70 -11.69 -12.84
CA ALA A 170 0.44 -12.44 -12.77
C ALA A 170 -0.21 -12.34 -11.39
N TYR A 171 0.60 -12.40 -10.31
CA TYR A 171 0.12 -12.25 -8.94
C TYR A 171 -0.25 -10.78 -8.64
N GLN A 172 0.50 -9.80 -9.17
CA GLN A 172 0.14 -8.38 -9.06
C GLN A 172 -1.25 -8.12 -9.61
N LYS A 173 -1.53 -8.62 -10.83
CA LYS A 173 -2.87 -8.51 -11.44
C LYS A 173 -3.95 -9.10 -10.53
N GLY A 174 -3.72 -10.29 -9.97
CA GLY A 174 -4.69 -10.93 -9.07
C GLY A 174 -5.01 -10.11 -7.81
N VAL A 175 -4.02 -9.44 -7.20
CA VAL A 175 -4.23 -8.55 -6.05
C VAL A 175 -5.01 -7.30 -6.44
N VAL A 176 -4.70 -6.70 -7.59
CA VAL A 176 -5.41 -5.52 -8.10
C VAL A 176 -6.86 -5.86 -8.46
N ASP A 177 -7.10 -7.00 -9.13
CA ASP A 177 -8.45 -7.46 -9.48
C ASP A 177 -9.31 -7.70 -8.21
N ILE A 178 -8.72 -8.26 -7.14
CA ILE A 178 -9.39 -8.41 -5.84
C ILE A 178 -9.73 -7.03 -5.24
N ALA A 179 -8.76 -6.11 -5.20
CA ALA A 179 -9.00 -4.77 -4.67
C ALA A 179 -10.13 -4.04 -5.42
N ARG A 180 -10.12 -4.13 -6.77
CA ARG A 180 -11.20 -3.58 -7.61
C ARG A 180 -12.55 -4.20 -7.28
N ARG A 181 -12.63 -5.53 -7.19
CA ARG A 181 -13.86 -6.24 -6.82
C ARG A 181 -14.38 -5.81 -5.46
N LEU A 182 -13.50 -5.67 -4.45
CA LEU A 182 -13.88 -5.18 -3.12
C LEU A 182 -14.47 -3.77 -3.16
N ARG A 183 -13.87 -2.85 -3.96
CA ARG A 183 -14.44 -1.52 -4.20
C ARG A 183 -15.84 -1.62 -4.78
N ASP A 184 -16.01 -2.43 -5.84
CA ASP A 184 -17.27 -2.53 -6.59
C ASP A 184 -18.38 -3.21 -5.79
N GLU A 185 -18.09 -4.30 -5.06
CA GLU A 185 -19.09 -5.09 -4.33
C GLU A 185 -19.44 -4.50 -2.96
N LEU A 186 -18.47 -3.91 -2.27
CA LEU A 186 -18.63 -3.46 -0.89
C LEU A 186 -18.68 -1.92 -0.75
N ASN A 187 -18.55 -1.19 -1.87
CA ASN A 187 -18.47 0.28 -1.91
C ASN A 187 -17.40 0.85 -0.94
N ILE A 188 -16.24 0.20 -0.88
CA ILE A 188 -15.11 0.60 -0.04
C ILE A 188 -14.23 1.57 -0.82
N ALA A 189 -13.87 2.71 -0.20
CA ALA A 189 -12.81 3.57 -0.75
C ALA A 189 -11.44 2.90 -0.55
N ILE A 190 -10.57 2.95 -1.56
CA ILE A 190 -9.26 2.31 -1.51
C ILE A 190 -8.16 3.32 -1.84
N LEU A 191 -7.18 3.43 -0.95
CA LEU A 191 -5.90 4.10 -1.22
C LEU A 191 -4.81 3.04 -1.31
N PHE A 192 -4.30 2.81 -2.51
CA PHE A 192 -3.38 1.73 -2.85
C PHE A 192 -2.02 2.31 -3.23
N SER A 193 -1.01 2.17 -2.38
CA SER A 193 0.33 2.64 -2.74
C SER A 193 1.06 1.63 -3.62
N ALA A 194 1.75 2.14 -4.63
CA ALA A 194 2.58 1.35 -5.52
C ALA A 194 3.82 2.14 -5.96
N HIS A 195 4.79 1.42 -6.51
CA HIS A 195 5.97 2.03 -7.15
C HIS A 195 5.72 2.32 -8.62
N GLU A 196 4.91 1.49 -9.26
CA GLU A 196 4.61 1.55 -10.68
C GLU A 196 3.11 1.75 -10.92
N LEU A 197 2.78 2.58 -11.91
CA LEU A 197 1.39 2.84 -12.31
C LEU A 197 0.78 1.69 -13.10
N ASN A 198 1.57 1.06 -13.97
CA ASN A 198 1.06 0.15 -14.99
C ASN A 198 0.19 -1.01 -14.48
N PRO A 199 0.48 -1.64 -13.33
CA PRO A 199 -0.41 -2.65 -12.77
C PRO A 199 -1.79 -2.12 -12.35
N LEU A 200 -1.90 -0.80 -12.07
CA LEU A 200 -3.08 -0.17 -11.50
C LEU A 200 -3.93 0.59 -12.51
N VAL A 201 -3.36 0.98 -13.66
CA VAL A 201 -3.93 1.98 -14.57
C VAL A 201 -5.37 1.71 -15.00
N ASN A 202 -5.74 0.43 -15.14
CA ASN A 202 -7.10 0.01 -15.55
C ASN A 202 -8.04 -0.27 -14.37
N ALA A 203 -7.58 -0.07 -13.13
CA ALA A 203 -8.35 -0.37 -11.92
C ALA A 203 -8.67 0.87 -11.10
N ILE A 204 -7.85 1.92 -11.20
CA ILE A 204 -7.98 3.15 -10.40
C ILE A 204 -8.86 4.18 -11.10
N ASP A 205 -9.57 4.97 -10.31
CA ASP A 205 -10.36 6.10 -10.79
C ASP A 205 -9.50 7.35 -10.96
N ARG A 206 -8.60 7.61 -10.00
CA ARG A 206 -7.64 8.71 -10.01
C ARG A 206 -6.30 8.27 -9.43
N VAL A 207 -5.28 9.07 -9.67
CA VAL A 207 -3.95 8.89 -9.08
C VAL A 207 -3.64 10.03 -8.10
N LEU A 208 -3.05 9.69 -6.96
CA LEU A 208 -2.43 10.62 -6.02
C LEU A 208 -0.91 10.48 -6.15
N TYR A 209 -0.25 11.49 -6.73
CA TYR A 209 1.19 11.46 -6.94
C TYR A 209 1.92 12.30 -5.89
N LEU A 210 2.93 11.71 -5.23
CA LEU A 210 3.73 12.35 -4.18
C LEU A 210 5.15 12.58 -4.69
N GLY A 211 5.67 13.79 -4.52
CA GLY A 211 7.05 14.15 -4.87
C GLY A 211 7.42 15.53 -4.33
N GLY A 212 8.69 15.74 -3.97
CA GLY A 212 9.19 17.03 -3.50
C GLY A 212 8.44 17.63 -2.30
N GLY A 213 7.80 16.82 -1.48
CA GLY A 213 6.94 17.28 -0.38
C GLY A 213 5.54 17.73 -0.82
N ALA A 214 5.22 17.66 -2.11
CA ALA A 214 3.91 18.01 -2.65
C ALA A 214 3.07 16.75 -2.95
N ALA A 215 1.75 16.94 -3.04
CA ALA A 215 0.78 15.93 -3.44
C ALA A 215 -0.12 16.49 -4.54
N VAL A 216 -0.29 15.74 -5.62
CA VAL A 216 -1.20 16.08 -6.73
C VAL A 216 -2.14 14.91 -6.95
N ILE A 217 -3.45 15.16 -7.00
CA ILE A 217 -4.47 14.15 -7.25
C ILE A 217 -5.31 14.55 -8.47
N GLY A 218 -5.66 13.56 -9.28
CA GLY A 218 -6.51 13.77 -10.47
C GLY A 218 -6.59 12.54 -11.36
N PRO A 219 -7.27 12.64 -12.50
CA PRO A 219 -7.24 11.61 -13.53
C PRO A 219 -5.81 11.26 -13.94
N VAL A 220 -5.57 9.99 -14.28
CA VAL A 220 -4.22 9.52 -14.64
C VAL A 220 -3.61 10.36 -15.76
N ASP A 221 -4.38 10.64 -16.81
CA ASP A 221 -3.92 11.38 -17.99
C ASP A 221 -3.61 12.87 -17.70
N GLU A 222 -4.10 13.43 -16.62
CA GLU A 222 -3.82 14.81 -16.20
C GLU A 222 -2.60 14.90 -15.25
N VAL A 223 -2.45 13.92 -14.36
CA VAL A 223 -1.41 13.92 -13.34
C VAL A 223 -0.12 13.29 -13.85
N VAL A 224 -0.21 12.19 -14.59
CA VAL A 224 0.98 11.47 -15.10
C VAL A 224 1.42 12.07 -16.43
N THR A 225 1.96 13.28 -16.34
CA THR A 225 2.48 14.05 -17.49
C THR A 225 3.86 14.60 -17.18
N GLY A 226 4.69 14.79 -18.24
CA GLY A 226 6.03 15.35 -18.08
C GLY A 226 6.05 16.63 -17.24
N PRO A 227 5.23 17.67 -17.56
CA PRO A 227 5.24 18.93 -16.80
C PRO A 227 4.86 18.78 -15.32
N VAL A 228 3.89 17.92 -14.98
CA VAL A 228 3.47 17.69 -13.59
C VAL A 228 4.54 16.97 -12.82
N LEU A 229 5.09 15.87 -13.38
CA LEU A 229 6.11 15.08 -12.72
C LEU A 229 7.43 15.83 -12.61
N SER A 230 7.83 16.60 -13.64
CA SER A 230 9.03 17.44 -13.57
C SER A 230 8.96 18.44 -12.41
N ARG A 231 7.79 19.05 -12.19
CA ARG A 231 7.56 19.96 -11.05
C ARG A 231 7.67 19.23 -9.71
N LEU A 232 7.13 18.03 -9.61
CA LEU A 232 7.14 17.22 -8.37
C LEU A 232 8.53 16.71 -8.02
N TYR A 233 9.34 16.37 -9.04
CA TYR A 233 10.69 15.83 -8.81
C TYR A 233 11.79 16.89 -8.83
N GLY A 234 11.49 18.09 -9.35
CA GLY A 234 12.49 19.14 -9.53
C GLY A 234 13.55 18.81 -10.60
N ALA A 235 13.22 17.91 -11.52
CA ALA A 235 14.07 17.44 -12.61
C ALA A 235 13.23 17.28 -13.87
N GLU A 236 13.86 17.32 -15.04
CA GLU A 236 13.16 17.08 -16.31
C GLU A 236 12.73 15.62 -16.40
N ILE A 237 11.43 15.41 -16.57
CA ILE A 237 10.82 14.09 -16.70
C ILE A 237 10.00 14.02 -17.97
N GLU A 238 10.27 13.01 -18.76
CA GLU A 238 9.47 12.65 -19.91
C GLU A 238 8.49 11.53 -19.57
N VAL A 239 7.27 11.64 -20.07
CA VAL A 239 6.25 10.60 -19.95
C VAL A 239 5.85 10.18 -21.35
N VAL A 240 6.04 8.90 -21.64
CA VAL A 240 5.64 8.31 -22.93
C VAL A 240 4.53 7.31 -22.68
N ARG A 241 3.43 7.47 -23.41
CA ARG A 241 2.32 6.50 -23.37
C ARG A 241 2.41 5.61 -24.61
N VAL A 242 2.53 4.31 -24.40
CA VAL A 242 2.48 3.30 -25.47
C VAL A 242 1.30 2.41 -25.20
N LYS A 243 0.25 2.54 -26.02
CA LYS A 243 -1.07 1.92 -25.79
C LYS A 243 -1.63 2.35 -24.42
N GLU A 244 -1.83 1.40 -23.49
CA GLU A 244 -2.33 1.65 -22.13
C GLU A 244 -1.22 1.69 -21.08
N ARG A 245 0.06 1.72 -21.49
CA ARG A 245 1.19 1.73 -20.57
C ARG A 245 1.87 3.08 -20.54
N PHE A 246 2.23 3.53 -19.36
CA PHE A 246 2.98 4.74 -19.11
C PHE A 246 4.43 4.39 -18.79
N PHE A 247 5.35 5.11 -19.41
CA PHE A 247 6.80 5.04 -19.16
C PHE A 247 7.25 6.40 -18.70
N VAL A 248 7.80 6.45 -17.49
CA VAL A 248 8.31 7.68 -16.88
C VAL A 248 9.83 7.63 -16.95
N MET A 249 10.43 8.57 -17.64
CA MET A 249 11.88 8.66 -17.86
C MET A 249 12.38 10.00 -17.31
N ALA A 250 13.42 9.98 -16.49
CA ALA A 250 14.11 11.19 -16.05
C ALA A 250 15.42 11.30 -16.83
N GLY A 251 15.70 12.41 -17.49
CA GLY A 251 16.90 12.78 -18.21
C GLY A 251 17.97 11.68 -18.36
N ASP A 252 18.95 11.55 -17.53
CA ASP A 252 19.97 10.47 -17.57
C ASP A 252 19.70 9.32 -16.58
N VAL A 253 18.56 9.29 -15.86
CA VAL A 253 18.27 8.29 -14.83
C VAL A 253 16.88 7.68 -15.03
N ASP A 254 16.85 6.38 -15.32
CA ASP A 254 15.62 5.56 -15.34
C ASP A 254 15.03 5.50 -13.91
N VAL A 255 14.03 6.30 -13.60
CA VAL A 255 13.41 6.40 -12.25
C VAL A 255 12.80 5.06 -11.79
N GLU A 256 12.50 4.16 -12.72
CA GLU A 256 11.94 2.84 -12.42
C GLU A 256 13.01 1.74 -12.17
N ARG A 257 14.30 1.98 -12.46
CA ARG A 257 15.36 0.95 -12.37
C ARG A 257 16.08 0.85 -11.03
N GLU A 258 15.92 1.77 -10.10
CA GLU A 258 16.62 1.70 -8.81
C GLU A 258 16.13 0.63 -7.83
N ALA A 259 15.03 -0.09 -8.12
CA ALA A 259 14.48 -1.11 -7.24
C ALA A 259 15.28 -2.45 -7.20
N HIS A 260 16.26 -2.66 -8.10
CA HIS A 260 16.95 -3.97 -8.24
C HIS A 260 18.46 -3.96 -7.97
N ARG A 261 19.03 -2.90 -7.37
CA ARG A 261 20.49 -2.80 -7.17
C ARG A 261 20.99 -3.02 -5.75
N HIS A 262 20.42 -3.95 -5.02
CA HIS A 262 21.01 -4.50 -3.78
C HIS A 262 20.85 -6.01 -3.79
N GLU A 263 21.86 -6.70 -4.31
CA GLU A 263 22.39 -7.98 -3.87
C GLU A 263 23.20 -8.61 -5.00
N HIS A 264 24.51 -8.53 -4.88
CA HIS A 264 25.49 -9.57 -5.23
C HIS A 264 26.88 -8.97 -5.16
N GLY A 265 27.45 -9.00 -3.97
CA GLY A 265 28.84 -8.70 -3.70
C GLY A 265 29.41 -9.76 -2.74
N HIS A 266 29.43 -11.03 -3.16
CA HIS A 266 30.30 -12.01 -2.52
C HIS A 266 31.56 -12.16 -3.38
N GLY A 267 32.56 -11.36 -3.06
CA GLY A 267 33.92 -11.55 -3.50
C GLY A 267 34.57 -12.67 -2.69
N HIS A 268 34.69 -13.86 -3.28
CA HIS A 268 35.63 -14.88 -2.79
C HIS A 268 37.04 -14.49 -3.28
N GLY A 269 37.82 -13.91 -2.38
CA GLY A 269 39.26 -13.77 -2.54
C GLY A 269 39.97 -15.00 -2.00
N HIS A 270 40.29 -15.94 -2.86
CA HIS A 270 41.30 -16.98 -2.56
C HIS A 270 42.69 -16.37 -2.85
N GLY A 271 43.40 -15.98 -1.83
CA GLY A 271 44.83 -15.72 -1.87
C GLY A 271 45.63 -16.98 -1.57
N HIS A 272 46.16 -17.62 -2.61
CA HIS A 272 47.31 -18.53 -2.48
C HIS A 272 48.54 -17.69 -2.23
N ALA A 273 49.23 -17.93 -1.14
CA ALA A 273 50.63 -17.60 -0.98
C ALA A 273 51.38 -18.89 -0.78
N GLN A 274 52.16 -19.27 -1.78
CA GLN A 274 53.32 -20.17 -1.69
C GLN A 274 54.53 -19.37 -1.21
N ASP A 275 55.42 -20.08 -0.58
CA ASP A 275 56.85 -19.92 -0.41
C ASP A 275 57.38 -19.60 0.98
N GLY A 276 58.30 -20.53 1.35
CA GLY A 276 59.30 -20.39 2.34
C GLY A 276 59.40 -21.50 3.37
#